data_6bd53f23f15dec43270b74de866e4d1f
#
_entry.id   6bd53f23f15dec43270b74de866e4d1f
#
_cell.length_a   1.000
_cell.length_b   1.000
_cell.length_c   1.000
_cell.angle_alpha   90.00
_cell.angle_beta   90.00
_cell.angle_gamma   90.00
#
_symmetry.space_group_name_H-M   'P 1'
#
loop_
_entity.id
_entity.type
_entity.pdbx_description
1 polymer ?
#
loop_
_entity_poly.entity_id
_entity_poly.type
_entity_poly.pdbx_seq_one_letter_code
_entity_poly.pdbx_strand_id
1 'polypeptide(L)'
;MNHSLYPLFGIATVASMFSACQQSDKASKPYNIVYIMTDDHTAQMMSCYDTRNIETPNLDRIARDGVRFTNSFVANSLSGPSRACMLTGKHSCANKFYDNTTCVFDSAQQTFPKLLQKAGYQTAVVGKWHLESLSSGFDYWE
;
A
#
# COMPACT_ATOMS: atom_id res chain seq x y z
N MET A 1 23.02 -44.25 -62.81
CA MET A 1 23.27 -44.31 -61.37
C MET A 1 23.64 -42.89 -60.97
N ASN A 2 22.65 -42.08 -60.54
CA ASN A 2 22.85 -40.70 -60.15
C ASN A 2 22.58 -40.61 -58.64
N HIS A 3 23.64 -40.37 -57.87
CA HIS A 3 23.52 -40.04 -56.46
C HIS A 3 23.35 -38.52 -56.31
N SER A 4 22.15 -38.10 -55.87
CA SER A 4 21.84 -36.71 -55.49
C SER A 4 22.37 -36.47 -54.10
N LEU A 5 23.34 -35.56 -53.98
CA LEU A 5 23.80 -34.98 -52.71
C LEU A 5 22.91 -33.80 -52.36
N TYR A 6 22.08 -33.90 -51.30
CA TYR A 6 21.43 -32.75 -50.70
C TYR A 6 22.34 -32.14 -49.63
N PRO A 7 22.54 -30.83 -49.60
CA PRO A 7 23.38 -30.20 -48.61
C PRO A 7 22.61 -30.03 -47.28
N LEU A 8 23.21 -30.48 -46.20
CA LEU A 8 22.84 -30.17 -44.81
C LEU A 8 23.22 -28.72 -44.50
N PHE A 9 22.39 -27.75 -44.86
CA PHE A 9 22.49 -26.39 -44.39
C PHE A 9 21.12 -25.97 -43.85
N GLY A 10 20.97 -25.86 -42.52
CA GLY A 10 19.71 -25.33 -42.00
C GLY A 10 19.39 -25.55 -40.53
N ILE A 11 20.32 -25.87 -39.64
CA ILE A 11 20.01 -26.01 -38.17
C ILE A 11 21.01 -25.28 -37.27
N ALA A 12 21.54 -24.14 -37.67
CA ALA A 12 22.49 -23.40 -36.84
C ALA A 12 22.05 -21.94 -36.50
N THR A 13 20.86 -21.52 -36.84
CA THR A 13 20.50 -20.10 -36.73
C THR A 13 19.31 -19.78 -35.80
N VAL A 14 18.77 -20.73 -35.03
CA VAL A 14 17.64 -20.49 -34.12
C VAL A 14 18.04 -20.43 -32.64
N ALA A 15 19.29 -20.76 -32.29
CA ALA A 15 19.73 -20.78 -30.88
C ALA A 15 20.22 -19.43 -30.31
N SER A 16 20.29 -18.36 -31.10
CA SER A 16 20.90 -17.10 -30.67
C SER A 16 19.89 -15.98 -30.31
N MET A 17 18.58 -16.21 -30.30
CA MET A 17 17.58 -15.17 -29.99
C MET A 17 16.94 -15.25 -28.60
N PHE A 18 17.36 -16.14 -27.73
CA PHE A 18 16.83 -16.23 -26.35
C PHE A 18 17.76 -15.65 -25.27
N SER A 19 18.81 -14.92 -25.64
CA SER A 19 19.79 -14.40 -24.68
C SER A 19 19.67 -12.91 -24.36
N ALA A 20 18.55 -12.28 -24.65
CA ALA A 20 18.37 -10.85 -24.44
C ALA A 20 17.12 -10.56 -23.58
N CYS A 21 17.13 -10.95 -22.30
CA CYS A 21 16.33 -10.35 -21.22
C CYS A 21 16.69 -11.02 -19.87
N GLN A 22 17.97 -11.15 -19.55
CA GLN A 22 18.40 -11.18 -18.16
C GLN A 22 18.82 -9.77 -17.78
N GLN A 23 17.81 -8.90 -17.64
CA GLN A 23 17.96 -7.71 -16.86
C GLN A 23 18.16 -8.21 -15.43
N SER A 24 19.39 -8.10 -14.92
CA SER A 24 19.68 -8.35 -13.51
C SER A 24 18.89 -7.30 -12.75
N ASP A 25 17.74 -7.67 -12.21
CA ASP A 25 17.06 -6.92 -11.17
C ASP A 25 18.05 -6.80 -10.02
N LYS A 26 18.82 -5.69 -10.00
CA LYS A 26 19.44 -5.25 -8.77
C LYS A 26 18.29 -5.09 -7.80
N ALA A 27 18.16 -6.02 -6.87
CA ALA A 27 17.15 -5.93 -5.81
C ALA A 27 17.24 -4.53 -5.22
N SER A 28 16.30 -3.67 -5.58
CA SER A 28 16.24 -2.32 -5.04
C SER A 28 15.99 -2.46 -3.54
N LYS A 29 16.74 -1.71 -2.73
CA LYS A 29 16.48 -1.69 -1.30
C LYS A 29 15.01 -1.31 -1.08
N PRO A 30 14.28 -2.03 -0.21
CA PRO A 30 12.89 -1.71 0.07
C PRO A 30 12.81 -0.28 0.63
N TYR A 31 11.77 0.45 0.24
CA TYR A 31 11.52 1.81 0.74
C TYR A 31 11.01 1.77 2.18
N ASN A 32 11.38 2.74 2.99
CA ASN A 32 10.69 3.01 4.23
C ASN A 32 9.29 3.58 3.92
N ILE A 33 8.29 3.15 4.66
CA ILE A 33 6.89 3.55 4.46
C ILE A 33 6.44 4.31 5.70
N VAL A 34 5.97 5.53 5.52
CA VAL A 34 5.33 6.33 6.58
C VAL A 34 3.87 6.55 6.17
N TYR A 35 2.96 6.07 7.00
CA TYR A 35 1.52 6.29 6.86
C TYR A 35 1.05 7.26 7.95
N ILE A 36 0.46 8.38 7.55
CA ILE A 36 -0.06 9.38 8.47
C ILE A 36 -1.57 9.47 8.29
N MET A 37 -2.32 9.26 9.36
CA MET A 37 -3.77 9.38 9.38
C MET A 37 -4.18 10.44 10.41
N THR A 38 -4.86 11.47 9.94
CA THR A 38 -5.48 12.48 10.80
C THR A 38 -6.89 12.04 11.20
N ASP A 39 -7.37 12.47 12.37
CA ASP A 39 -8.73 12.22 12.86
C ASP A 39 -9.59 13.48 12.67
N ASP A 40 -10.81 13.31 12.18
CA ASP A 40 -11.78 14.40 11.94
C ASP A 40 -11.19 15.60 11.16
N HIS A 41 -10.37 15.33 10.16
CA HIS A 41 -9.68 16.34 9.36
C HIS A 41 -10.35 16.53 8.00
N THR A 42 -10.96 17.67 7.80
CA THR A 42 -11.57 18.03 6.51
C THR A 42 -10.53 18.53 5.50
N ALA A 43 -10.77 18.27 4.23
CA ALA A 43 -9.90 18.71 3.13
C ALA A 43 -9.70 20.24 3.12
N GLN A 44 -10.70 21.03 3.54
CA GLN A 44 -10.62 22.49 3.62
C GLN A 44 -9.61 23.02 4.66
N MET A 45 -9.11 22.17 5.54
CA MET A 45 -8.06 22.49 6.52
C MET A 45 -6.66 22.08 6.05
N MET A 46 -6.49 21.85 4.76
CA MET A 46 -5.19 21.68 4.09
C MET A 46 -5.09 22.68 2.94
N SER A 47 -4.11 23.58 2.97
CA SER A 47 -4.00 24.68 1.99
C SER A 47 -3.75 24.18 0.55
N CYS A 48 -3.27 22.96 0.36
CA CYS A 48 -3.19 22.35 -0.97
C CYS A 48 -4.56 22.05 -1.60
N TYR A 49 -5.63 22.01 -0.81
CA TYR A 49 -7.02 21.87 -1.30
C TYR A 49 -7.82 23.16 -1.21
N ASP A 50 -7.60 23.98 -0.18
CA ASP A 50 -8.35 25.22 0.05
C ASP A 50 -7.49 26.24 0.82
N THR A 51 -7.17 27.36 0.22
CA THR A 51 -6.30 28.40 0.81
C THR A 51 -7.02 29.36 1.74
N ARG A 52 -8.34 29.22 1.96
CA ARG A 52 -9.16 30.21 2.69
C ARG A 52 -9.04 30.13 4.21
N ASN A 53 -8.65 28.98 4.74
CA ASN A 53 -8.77 28.72 6.18
C ASN A 53 -7.42 28.74 6.91
N ILE A 54 -6.43 28.05 6.43
CA ILE A 54 -5.15 27.86 7.10
C ILE A 54 -4.05 27.56 6.09
N GLU A 55 -2.83 27.92 6.41
CA GLU A 55 -1.65 27.53 5.65
C GLU A 55 -1.02 26.26 6.22
N THR A 56 -0.78 25.27 5.35
CA THR A 56 -0.16 23.98 5.71
C THR A 56 1.05 23.68 4.84
N PRO A 57 2.13 24.48 4.91
CA PRO A 57 3.23 24.47 3.93
C PRO A 57 3.94 23.11 3.84
N ASN A 58 4.01 22.35 4.94
CA ASN A 58 4.62 21.03 4.93
C ASN A 58 3.75 19.98 4.24
N LEU A 59 2.42 20.02 4.43
CA LEU A 59 1.48 19.16 3.71
C LEU A 59 1.43 19.54 2.22
N ASP A 60 1.47 20.83 1.92
CA ASP A 60 1.50 21.33 0.55
C ASP A 60 2.76 20.87 -0.20
N ARG A 61 3.91 20.75 0.50
CA ARG A 61 5.10 20.17 -0.07
C ARG A 61 4.89 18.71 -0.48
N ILE A 62 4.25 17.90 0.36
CA ILE A 62 3.90 16.52 0.02
C ILE A 62 2.99 16.48 -1.21
N ALA A 63 1.99 17.35 -1.25
CA ALA A 63 1.06 17.45 -2.38
C ALA A 63 1.74 17.89 -3.68
N ARG A 64 2.74 18.79 -3.61
CA ARG A 64 3.48 19.30 -4.75
C ARG A 64 4.49 18.28 -5.30
N ASP A 65 5.20 17.61 -4.40
CA ASP A 65 6.31 16.73 -4.76
C ASP A 65 5.84 15.26 -4.98
N GLY A 66 4.59 14.96 -4.62
CA GLY A 66 3.95 13.66 -4.75
C GLY A 66 2.67 13.69 -5.57
N VAL A 67 1.63 13.02 -5.09
CA VAL A 67 0.31 12.94 -5.74
C VAL A 67 -0.77 13.46 -4.80
N ARG A 68 -1.61 14.36 -5.30
CA ARG A 68 -2.80 14.85 -4.61
C ARG A 68 -4.06 14.27 -5.27
N PHE A 69 -4.87 13.56 -4.51
CA PHE A 69 -6.14 13.02 -4.96
C PHE A 69 -7.24 14.08 -4.80
N THR A 70 -7.91 14.44 -5.87
CA THR A 70 -9.02 15.42 -5.86
C THR A 70 -10.37 14.77 -5.60
N ASN A 71 -10.49 13.47 -5.90
CA ASN A 71 -11.68 12.68 -5.68
C ASN A 71 -11.30 11.43 -4.88
N SER A 72 -11.49 11.49 -3.57
CA SER A 72 -11.26 10.38 -2.66
C SER A 72 -12.46 10.22 -1.73
N PHE A 73 -12.88 8.99 -1.51
CA PHE A 73 -14.09 8.68 -0.73
C PHE A 73 -13.74 7.71 0.38
N VAL A 74 -14.34 7.92 1.55
CA VAL A 74 -14.18 7.02 2.69
C VAL A 74 -15.20 5.88 2.63
N ALA A 75 -14.76 4.68 2.99
CA ALA A 75 -15.64 3.52 3.07
C ALA A 75 -16.57 3.56 4.31
N ASN A 76 -16.10 4.16 5.40
CA ASN A 76 -16.84 4.46 6.61
C ASN A 76 -16.19 5.67 7.28
N SER A 77 -16.97 6.71 7.59
CA SER A 77 -16.47 7.98 8.10
C SER A 77 -16.28 8.02 9.63
N LEU A 78 -16.75 7.01 10.37
CA LEU A 78 -16.51 6.91 11.80
C LEU A 78 -15.07 6.54 12.11
N SER A 79 -14.52 7.06 13.20
CA SER A 79 -13.10 6.94 13.58
C SER A 79 -12.57 5.48 13.57
N GLY A 80 -13.13 4.60 14.41
CA GLY A 80 -12.71 3.19 14.48
C GLY A 80 -12.98 2.41 13.19
N PRO A 81 -14.22 2.43 12.63
CA PRO A 81 -14.51 1.78 11.36
C PRO A 81 -13.64 2.24 10.19
N SER A 82 -13.31 3.53 10.10
CA SER A 82 -12.36 4.05 9.11
C SER A 82 -10.99 3.40 9.26
N ARG A 83 -10.48 3.31 10.50
CA ARG A 83 -9.19 2.68 10.80
C ARG A 83 -9.20 1.20 10.44
N ALA A 84 -10.27 0.47 10.78
CA ALA A 84 -10.43 -0.93 10.41
C ALA A 84 -10.46 -1.13 8.88
N CYS A 85 -11.15 -0.25 8.14
CA CYS A 85 -11.16 -0.28 6.68
C CYS A 85 -9.76 -0.05 6.10
N MET A 86 -9.03 0.93 6.61
CA MET A 86 -7.67 1.22 6.16
C MET A 86 -6.69 0.08 6.45
N LEU A 87 -6.73 -0.48 7.65
CA LEU A 87 -5.85 -1.59 8.04
C LEU A 87 -6.09 -2.86 7.22
N THR A 88 -7.35 -3.17 6.95
CA THR A 88 -7.73 -4.43 6.29
C THR A 88 -7.86 -4.33 4.78
N GLY A 89 -8.02 -3.12 4.23
CA GLY A 89 -8.40 -2.90 2.84
C GLY A 89 -9.83 -3.36 2.52
N LYS A 90 -10.70 -3.53 3.54
CA LYS A 90 -12.05 -4.05 3.40
C LYS A 90 -13.08 -3.05 3.91
N HIS A 91 -14.24 -2.98 3.26
CA HIS A 91 -15.39 -2.26 3.79
C HIS A 91 -15.87 -2.85 5.13
N SER A 92 -16.56 -2.03 5.95
CA SER A 92 -17.08 -2.45 7.27
C SER A 92 -17.94 -3.71 7.21
N CYS A 93 -18.73 -3.91 6.15
CA CYS A 93 -19.53 -5.12 5.96
C CYS A 93 -18.67 -6.40 5.83
N ALA A 94 -17.44 -6.29 5.36
CA ALA A 94 -16.52 -7.41 5.20
C ALA A 94 -15.55 -7.56 6.39
N ASN A 95 -15.08 -6.46 7.00
CA ASN A 95 -14.21 -6.50 8.17
C ASN A 95 -14.98 -6.61 9.51
N LYS A 96 -16.33 -6.46 9.48
CA LYS A 96 -17.24 -6.60 10.62
C LYS A 96 -17.06 -5.55 11.72
N PHE A 97 -16.44 -4.42 11.43
CA PHE A 97 -16.29 -3.31 12.37
C PHE A 97 -17.11 -2.12 11.90
N TYR A 98 -18.27 -1.88 12.52
CA TYR A 98 -19.31 -0.97 12.03
C TYR A 98 -19.38 0.35 12.79
N ASP A 99 -19.08 0.32 14.10
CA ASP A 99 -19.26 1.46 14.99
C ASP A 99 -18.17 1.51 16.08
N ASN A 100 -18.17 2.60 16.87
CA ASN A 100 -17.19 2.84 17.93
C ASN A 100 -17.62 2.32 19.31
N THR A 101 -18.77 1.66 19.43
CA THR A 101 -19.39 1.37 20.73
C THR A 101 -19.65 -0.10 20.97
N THR A 102 -20.01 -0.85 19.94
CA THR A 102 -20.43 -2.23 20.07
C THR A 102 -19.46 -3.23 19.43
N CYS A 103 -18.60 -2.73 18.54
CA CYS A 103 -17.67 -3.56 17.77
C CYS A 103 -16.30 -3.67 18.45
N VAL A 104 -15.75 -4.87 18.43
CA VAL A 104 -14.33 -5.15 18.77
C VAL A 104 -13.66 -5.66 17.50
N PHE A 105 -12.51 -5.08 17.15
CA PHE A 105 -11.78 -5.51 15.96
C PHE A 105 -11.19 -6.89 16.16
N ASP A 106 -11.51 -7.80 15.24
CA ASP A 106 -10.90 -9.12 15.21
C ASP A 106 -9.43 -9.02 14.78
N SER A 107 -8.54 -9.12 15.75
CA SER A 107 -7.09 -9.07 15.55
C SER A 107 -6.54 -10.23 14.71
N ALA A 108 -7.30 -11.30 14.46
CA ALA A 108 -6.88 -12.38 13.57
C ALA A 108 -6.94 -11.99 12.09
N GLN A 109 -7.72 -10.97 11.74
CA GLN A 109 -7.83 -10.49 10.37
C GLN A 109 -6.46 -10.10 9.81
N GLN A 110 -6.32 -10.30 8.50
CA GLN A 110 -5.16 -9.83 7.77
C GLN A 110 -5.21 -8.31 7.62
N THR A 111 -4.10 -7.66 7.98
CA THR A 111 -3.90 -6.22 7.85
C THR A 111 -2.63 -5.93 7.07
N PHE A 112 -2.51 -4.72 6.49
CA PHE A 112 -1.31 -4.38 5.72
C PHE A 112 -0.03 -4.39 6.58
N PRO A 113 -0.02 -4.00 7.87
CA PRO A 113 1.19 -4.12 8.69
C PRO A 113 1.65 -5.57 8.84
N LYS A 114 0.73 -6.52 9.03
CA LYS A 114 1.08 -7.96 9.07
C LYS A 114 1.68 -8.46 7.74
N LEU A 115 1.24 -7.92 6.61
CA LEU A 115 1.83 -8.24 5.32
C LEU A 115 3.23 -7.64 5.18
N LEU A 116 3.44 -6.43 5.67
CA LEU A 116 4.76 -5.80 5.73
C LEU A 116 5.72 -6.59 6.61
N GLN A 117 5.30 -7.04 7.79
CA GLN A 117 6.11 -7.92 8.64
C GLN A 117 6.52 -9.21 7.91
N LYS A 118 5.58 -9.85 7.20
CA LYS A 118 5.88 -11.04 6.38
C LYS A 118 6.88 -10.75 5.26
N ALA A 119 6.93 -9.50 4.78
CA ALA A 119 7.90 -9.04 3.79
C ALA A 119 9.23 -8.56 4.41
N GLY A 120 9.42 -8.73 5.73
CA GLY A 120 10.65 -8.41 6.45
C GLY A 120 10.76 -6.98 6.95
N TYR A 121 9.66 -6.20 6.94
CA TYR A 121 9.64 -4.86 7.53
C TYR A 121 9.47 -4.93 9.05
N GLN A 122 10.12 -4.02 9.75
CA GLN A 122 9.74 -3.65 11.11
C GLN A 122 8.57 -2.66 11.04
N THR A 123 7.57 -2.84 11.88
CA THR A 123 6.34 -2.07 11.85
C THR A 123 6.07 -1.42 13.19
N ALA A 124 5.61 -0.18 13.17
CA ALA A 124 5.24 0.57 14.36
C ALA A 124 3.95 1.35 14.15
N VAL A 125 3.17 1.54 15.20
CA VAL A 125 2.05 2.47 15.25
C VAL A 125 2.20 3.37 16.47
N VAL A 126 1.98 4.66 16.28
CA VAL A 126 2.03 5.67 17.33
C VAL A 126 0.76 6.51 17.25
N GLY A 127 0.07 6.67 18.39
CA GLY A 127 -1.14 7.45 18.51
C GLY A 127 -2.43 6.62 18.57
N LYS A 128 -3.54 7.20 18.14
CA LYS A 128 -4.88 6.64 18.32
C LYS A 128 -5.08 5.32 17.59
N TRP A 129 -5.36 4.24 18.35
CA TRP A 129 -5.76 2.92 17.83
C TRP A 129 -7.27 2.82 17.61
N HIS A 130 -8.07 2.96 18.67
CA HIS A 130 -9.53 3.04 18.67
C HIS A 130 -10.25 1.86 17.97
N LEU A 131 -9.77 0.65 18.20
CA LEU A 131 -10.38 -0.56 17.65
C LEU A 131 -10.84 -1.55 18.72
N GLU A 132 -10.85 -1.11 20.00
CA GLU A 132 -11.30 -1.89 21.16
C GLU A 132 -10.59 -3.25 21.30
N SER A 133 -9.43 -3.40 20.69
CA SER A 133 -8.55 -4.58 20.75
C SER A 133 -7.12 -4.17 20.95
N LEU A 134 -6.27 -5.09 21.33
CA LEU A 134 -4.82 -4.85 21.31
C LEU A 134 -4.35 -4.64 19.88
N SER A 135 -3.38 -3.74 19.68
CA SER A 135 -2.77 -3.51 18.39
C SER A 135 -2.07 -4.78 17.91
N SER A 136 -2.27 -5.14 16.67
CA SER A 136 -1.70 -6.36 16.09
C SER A 136 -1.07 -6.09 14.73
N GLY A 137 0.03 -6.78 14.44
CA GLY A 137 0.81 -6.56 13.23
C GLY A 137 1.81 -5.42 13.36
N PHE A 138 2.19 -5.07 14.61
CA PHE A 138 3.21 -4.08 14.90
C PHE A 138 4.23 -4.64 15.88
N ASP A 139 5.50 -4.33 15.65
CA ASP A 139 6.62 -4.66 16.55
C ASP A 139 6.69 -3.66 17.71
N TYR A 140 6.18 -2.42 17.48
CA TYR A 140 6.09 -1.36 18.48
C TYR A 140 4.76 -0.62 18.35
N TRP A 141 4.16 -0.24 19.50
CA TRP A 141 2.98 0.64 19.55
C TRP A 141 2.99 1.52 20.80
N GLU A 142 2.47 2.74 20.64
CA GLU A 142 2.29 3.72 21.70
C GLU A 142 1.03 4.56 21.47
#